data_e859e7565d79144d02207d3db6f30f41
#
_entry.id   e859e7565d79144d02207d3db6f30f41
#
_cell.length_a   1.000
_cell.length_b   1.000
_cell.length_c   1.000
_cell.angle_alpha   90.00
_cell.angle_beta   90.00
_cell.angle_gamma   90.00
#
_symmetry.space_group_name_H-M   'P 1'
#
loop_
_entity.id
_entity.type
_entity.pdbx_description
1 polymer ?
#
loop_
_entity_poly.entity_id
_entity_poly.type
_entity_poly.pdbx_seq_one_letter_code
_entity_poly.pdbx_strand_id
1 'polypeptide(L)'
;MGVKIKSGKDNIKGNLQLELPDNWIVTPKSIPFTLEKNGTEQIVYFEVTAPEKSDEAVAKSVAIIDNRRYDKEQIIIEYNHITKQQVLKYAEAKCIKLDLKTSDERIGYIMGAGDEVPKSLMQMGYKVTLLKPEDIIAEKLTNLDVIITGVRAYNTVQALANKQSILFDFVKEGKTMLVQYNTATTLVTPNIAPYPLKISGDRVTEENAEVRFLAPNHAVLNTPNKITAKDFSLLLKKSMVILCKSL
;
A
#
# COMPACT_ATOMS: atom_id res chain seq x y z
N MET A 1 -9.53 10.17 7.19
CA MET A 1 -10.05 8.82 6.90
C MET A 1 -11.39 8.95 6.17
N GLY A 2 -11.54 8.32 4.99
CA GLY A 2 -12.79 8.36 4.22
C GLY A 2 -13.68 7.18 4.59
N VAL A 3 -14.96 7.44 4.88
CA VAL A 3 -15.98 6.43 5.14
C VAL A 3 -17.03 6.51 4.04
N LYS A 4 -17.23 5.40 3.33
CA LYS A 4 -18.27 5.30 2.31
C LYS A 4 -19.56 4.80 2.94
N ILE A 5 -20.64 5.54 2.74
CA ILE A 5 -22.01 5.15 3.13
C ILE A 5 -22.84 4.89 1.88
N LYS A 6 -23.73 3.92 1.98
CA LYS A 6 -24.65 3.54 0.89
C LYS A 6 -26.06 3.42 1.43
N SER A 7 -27.02 4.01 0.72
CA SER A 7 -28.43 3.94 1.08
C SER A 7 -29.04 2.59 0.70
N GLY A 8 -29.83 2.01 1.62
CA GLY A 8 -30.68 0.84 1.38
C GLY A 8 -32.14 1.18 1.07
N LYS A 9 -32.53 2.45 1.14
CA LYS A 9 -33.89 2.96 0.82
C LYS A 9 -33.84 4.44 0.45
N ASP A 10 -34.94 5.01 0.00
CA ASP A 10 -35.05 6.43 -0.32
C ASP A 10 -35.09 7.32 0.95
N ASN A 11 -34.65 8.57 0.79
CA ASN A 11 -34.76 9.64 1.78
C ASN A 11 -34.20 9.30 3.18
N ILE A 12 -32.99 8.78 3.24
CA ILE A 12 -32.29 8.52 4.50
C ILE A 12 -31.54 9.79 4.95
N LYS A 13 -31.75 10.16 6.21
CA LYS A 13 -30.99 11.20 6.91
C LYS A 13 -30.44 10.65 8.21
N GLY A 14 -29.25 11.06 8.58
CA GLY A 14 -28.62 10.60 9.81
C GLY A 14 -27.29 11.29 10.08
N ASN A 15 -26.61 10.78 11.07
CA ASN A 15 -25.29 11.23 11.45
C ASN A 15 -24.29 10.06 11.35
N LEU A 16 -23.17 10.29 10.71
CA LEU A 16 -22.06 9.33 10.65
C LEU A 16 -21.05 9.66 11.73
N GLN A 17 -20.61 8.66 12.44
CA GLN A 17 -19.61 8.72 13.49
C GLN A 17 -18.48 7.74 13.18
N LEU A 18 -17.28 8.09 13.60
CA LEU A 18 -16.13 7.20 13.57
C LEU A 18 -15.65 7.00 15.01
N GLU A 19 -15.77 5.78 15.51
CA GLU A 19 -15.38 5.43 16.87
C GLU A 19 -13.99 4.83 16.89
N LEU A 20 -13.15 5.37 17.76
CA LEU A 20 -11.80 4.93 18.06
C LEU A 20 -11.57 5.00 19.58
N PRO A 21 -10.55 4.32 20.13
CA PRO A 21 -10.13 4.51 21.53
C PRO A 21 -9.80 5.98 21.85
N ASP A 22 -9.94 6.36 23.10
CA ASP A 22 -9.84 7.75 23.57
C ASP A 22 -8.49 8.43 23.28
N ASN A 23 -7.41 7.65 23.12
CA ASN A 23 -6.09 8.16 22.77
C ASN A 23 -5.96 8.51 21.26
N TRP A 24 -6.98 8.22 20.46
CA TRP A 24 -7.09 8.63 19.04
C TRP A 24 -8.13 9.75 18.92
N ILE A 25 -7.75 10.86 18.31
CA ILE A 25 -8.63 12.01 18.19
C ILE A 25 -9.33 11.96 16.81
N VAL A 26 -10.65 12.05 16.81
CA VAL A 26 -11.47 12.10 15.59
C VAL A 26 -12.15 13.46 15.48
N THR A 27 -11.96 14.14 14.34
CA THR A 27 -12.55 15.45 14.07
C THR A 27 -13.20 15.48 12.68
N PRO A 28 -14.48 15.95 12.56
CA PRO A 28 -15.41 16.15 13.67
C PRO A 28 -15.88 14.82 14.27
N LYS A 29 -16.45 14.83 15.46
CA LYS A 29 -16.96 13.59 16.11
C LYS A 29 -18.17 12.98 15.40
N SER A 30 -18.92 13.80 14.66
CA SER A 30 -20.13 13.38 13.94
C SER A 30 -20.35 14.28 12.72
N ILE A 31 -20.76 13.69 11.60
CA ILE A 31 -21.03 14.39 10.34
C ILE A 31 -22.44 14.04 9.88
N PRO A 32 -23.33 15.02 9.67
CA PRO A 32 -24.67 14.76 9.12
C PRO A 32 -24.56 14.32 7.65
N PHE A 33 -25.45 13.43 7.24
CA PHE A 33 -25.58 13.02 5.84
C PHE A 33 -27.05 12.92 5.42
N THR A 34 -27.28 13.05 4.11
CA THR A 34 -28.57 12.84 3.48
C THR A 34 -28.36 12.07 2.17
N LEU A 35 -29.09 10.96 2.01
CA LEU A 35 -29.09 10.13 0.82
C LEU A 35 -30.51 10.05 0.28
N GLU A 36 -30.77 10.67 -0.87
CA GLU A 36 -32.10 10.85 -1.40
C GLU A 36 -32.70 9.57 -2.00
N LYS A 37 -31.89 8.78 -2.69
CA LYS A 37 -32.34 7.58 -3.42
C LYS A 37 -31.69 6.32 -2.90
N ASN A 38 -32.42 5.21 -2.99
CA ASN A 38 -31.87 3.88 -2.75
C ASN A 38 -30.64 3.61 -3.64
N GLY A 39 -29.59 3.05 -3.07
CA GLY A 39 -28.35 2.76 -3.74
C GLY A 39 -27.38 3.94 -3.86
N THR A 40 -27.79 5.18 -3.50
CA THR A 40 -26.89 6.34 -3.49
C THR A 40 -25.71 6.10 -2.54
N GLU A 41 -24.51 6.40 -3.01
CA GLU A 41 -23.28 6.32 -2.24
C GLU A 41 -22.71 7.73 -2.00
N GLN A 42 -22.16 7.95 -0.81
CA GLN A 42 -21.46 9.16 -0.42
C GLN A 42 -20.20 8.80 0.36
N ILE A 43 -19.12 9.52 0.13
CA ILE A 43 -17.89 9.42 0.95
C ILE A 43 -17.83 10.62 1.86
N VAL A 44 -17.67 10.35 3.15
CA VAL A 44 -17.54 11.34 4.21
C VAL A 44 -16.15 11.22 4.82
N TYR A 45 -15.47 12.35 5.07
CA TYR A 45 -14.10 12.37 5.55
C TYR A 45 -14.01 12.84 7.00
N PHE A 46 -13.30 12.05 7.80
CA PHE A 46 -12.88 12.40 9.16
C PHE A 46 -11.38 12.64 9.18
N GLU A 47 -10.95 13.61 9.94
CA GLU A 47 -9.57 13.75 10.35
C GLU A 47 -9.33 12.86 11.57
N VAL A 48 -8.28 12.05 11.51
CA VAL A 48 -7.90 11.13 12.59
C VAL A 48 -6.47 11.43 13.00
N THR A 49 -6.29 11.85 14.24
CA THR A 49 -4.97 12.09 14.83
C THR A 49 -4.60 10.91 15.71
N ALA A 50 -3.51 10.26 15.37
CA ALA A 50 -2.96 9.15 16.14
C ALA A 50 -2.25 9.65 17.42
N PRO A 51 -2.08 8.82 18.46
CA PRO A 51 -1.26 9.13 19.64
C PRO A 51 0.21 9.31 19.28
N GLU A 52 0.99 9.92 20.18
CA GLU A 52 2.43 10.15 19.94
C GLU A 52 3.23 8.85 19.80
N LYS A 53 2.91 7.86 20.62
CA LYS A 53 3.59 6.55 20.62
C LYS A 53 2.96 5.59 19.63
N SER A 54 3.73 4.58 19.22
CA SER A 54 3.22 3.47 18.42
C SER A 54 2.01 2.84 19.08
N ASP A 55 0.93 2.66 18.31
CA ASP A 55 -0.34 2.12 18.80
C ASP A 55 -1.11 1.44 17.67
N GLU A 56 -2.00 0.52 18.04
CA GLU A 56 -2.93 -0.12 17.15
C GLU A 56 -4.35 0.05 17.66
N ALA A 57 -5.26 0.43 16.77
CA ALA A 57 -6.67 0.63 17.08
C ALA A 57 -7.56 0.07 15.97
N VAL A 58 -8.81 -0.17 16.30
CA VAL A 58 -9.86 -0.49 15.33
C VAL A 58 -10.83 0.68 15.26
N ALA A 59 -10.85 1.35 14.11
CA ALA A 59 -11.84 2.37 13.81
C ALA A 59 -13.16 1.70 13.39
N LYS A 60 -14.27 2.06 14.03
CA LYS A 60 -15.61 1.56 13.73
C LYS A 60 -16.48 2.67 13.16
N SER A 61 -17.01 2.45 11.97
CA SER A 61 -17.95 3.40 11.34
C SER A 61 -19.36 3.09 11.77
N VAL A 62 -20.07 4.11 12.25
CA VAL A 62 -21.43 3.98 12.77
C VAL A 62 -22.33 5.06 12.20
N ALA A 63 -23.39 4.67 11.52
CA ALA A 63 -24.45 5.57 11.12
C ALA A 63 -25.59 5.52 12.14
N ILE A 64 -26.01 6.69 12.63
CA ILE A 64 -27.17 6.85 13.52
C ILE A 64 -28.33 7.42 12.70
N ILE A 65 -29.39 6.64 12.55
CA ILE A 65 -30.60 6.99 11.79
C ILE A 65 -31.80 6.70 12.69
N ASP A 66 -32.63 7.69 12.93
CA ASP A 66 -33.84 7.54 13.81
C ASP A 66 -33.52 6.89 15.16
N ASN A 67 -32.43 7.32 15.81
CA ASN A 67 -31.87 6.78 17.06
C ASN A 67 -31.45 5.29 16.99
N ARG A 68 -31.37 4.71 15.81
CA ARG A 68 -30.87 3.35 15.61
C ARG A 68 -29.47 3.38 15.07
N ARG A 69 -28.67 2.42 15.54
CA ARG A 69 -27.26 2.27 15.19
C ARG A 69 -27.11 1.28 14.04
N TYR A 70 -26.35 1.67 13.01
CA TYR A 70 -25.98 0.86 11.86
C TYR A 70 -24.46 0.84 11.74
N ASP A 71 -23.85 -0.29 12.04
CA ASP A 71 -22.39 -0.49 12.13
C ASP A 71 -21.90 -1.64 11.23
N LYS A 72 -22.70 -2.03 10.25
CA LYS A 72 -22.37 -3.13 9.35
C LYS A 72 -22.07 -2.61 7.94
N GLU A 73 -21.05 -3.19 7.32
CA GLU A 73 -20.84 -3.11 5.88
C GLU A 73 -21.48 -4.31 5.18
N GLN A 74 -21.96 -4.08 3.97
CA GLN A 74 -22.52 -5.09 3.11
C GLN A 74 -21.53 -5.49 2.04
N ILE A 75 -21.16 -6.76 1.98
CA ILE A 75 -20.38 -7.35 0.91
C ILE A 75 -21.32 -8.18 0.04
N ILE A 76 -21.37 -7.87 -1.25
CA ILE A 76 -22.12 -8.64 -2.24
C ILE A 76 -21.14 -9.51 -2.99
N ILE A 77 -21.38 -10.83 -2.96
CA ILE A 77 -20.63 -11.82 -3.74
C ILE A 77 -21.57 -12.27 -4.87
N GLU A 78 -21.23 -11.92 -6.09
CA GLU A 78 -22.03 -12.17 -7.29
C GLU A 78 -21.13 -12.62 -8.44
N TYR A 79 -21.24 -13.89 -8.82
CA TYR A 79 -20.56 -14.49 -9.95
C TYR A 79 -21.57 -15.25 -10.79
N ASN A 80 -21.33 -15.38 -12.09
CA ASN A 80 -22.26 -16.01 -13.02
C ASN A 80 -22.61 -17.48 -12.72
N HIS A 81 -21.79 -18.16 -11.91
CA HIS A 81 -21.90 -19.59 -11.64
C HIS A 81 -22.35 -19.90 -10.21
N ILE A 82 -22.63 -18.89 -9.38
CA ILE A 82 -23.16 -19.06 -8.01
C ILE A 82 -24.33 -18.11 -7.75
N THR A 83 -25.19 -18.52 -6.83
CA THR A 83 -26.26 -17.65 -6.34
C THR A 83 -25.65 -16.44 -5.62
N LYS A 84 -26.23 -15.26 -5.89
CA LYS A 84 -25.84 -14.01 -5.20
C LYS A 84 -25.92 -14.17 -3.70
N GLN A 85 -24.81 -13.88 -3.03
CA GLN A 85 -24.68 -13.93 -1.57
C GLN A 85 -24.49 -12.54 -1.02
N GLN A 86 -25.00 -12.31 0.18
CA GLN A 86 -24.85 -11.07 0.92
C GLN A 86 -24.27 -11.38 2.29
N VAL A 87 -23.12 -10.77 2.58
CA VAL A 87 -22.45 -10.91 3.86
C VAL A 87 -22.44 -9.57 4.57
N LEU A 88 -22.84 -9.56 5.83
CA LEU A 88 -22.78 -8.40 6.71
C LEU A 88 -21.62 -8.57 7.69
N LYS A 89 -20.64 -7.67 7.61
CA LYS A 89 -19.52 -7.58 8.56
C LYS A 89 -19.61 -6.28 9.35
N TYR A 90 -18.87 -6.16 10.44
CA TYR A 90 -18.68 -4.87 11.07
C TYR A 90 -17.95 -3.92 10.14
N ALA A 91 -18.41 -2.68 10.06
CA ALA A 91 -17.78 -1.61 9.26
C ALA A 91 -16.60 -1.05 10.04
N GLU A 92 -15.49 -1.77 10.01
CA GLU A 92 -14.29 -1.47 10.79
C GLU A 92 -13.02 -1.53 9.95
N ALA A 93 -12.02 -0.74 10.37
CA ALA A 93 -10.70 -0.72 9.76
C ALA A 93 -9.61 -0.66 10.83
N LYS A 94 -8.54 -1.42 10.63
CA LYS A 94 -7.37 -1.37 11.50
C LYS A 94 -6.59 -0.08 11.24
N CYS A 95 -6.34 0.69 12.30
CA CYS A 95 -5.47 1.86 12.32
C CYS A 95 -4.17 1.50 13.05
N ILE A 96 -3.04 1.84 12.46
CA ILE A 96 -1.72 1.54 13.02
C ILE A 96 -0.90 2.82 13.02
N LYS A 97 -0.40 3.23 14.18
CA LYS A 97 0.61 4.25 14.34
C LYS A 97 1.96 3.57 14.56
N LEU A 98 2.86 3.76 13.63
CA LEU A 98 4.23 3.26 13.73
C LEU A 98 5.19 4.41 14.08
N ASP A 99 6.16 4.13 14.93
CA ASP A 99 7.28 5.04 15.20
C ASP A 99 8.41 4.71 14.20
N LEU A 100 8.22 5.22 12.97
CA LEU A 100 9.17 5.03 11.88
C LEU A 100 10.07 6.26 11.73
N LYS A 101 11.35 6.03 11.68
CA LYS A 101 12.31 7.03 11.23
C LYS A 101 12.29 7.07 9.71
N THR A 102 11.95 8.21 9.17
CA THR A 102 11.95 8.48 7.73
C THR A 102 13.03 9.53 7.40
N SER A 103 13.40 9.60 6.17
CA SER A 103 14.32 10.57 5.62
C SER A 103 13.65 11.35 4.48
N ASP A 104 14.33 12.36 3.95
CA ASP A 104 13.74 13.30 2.97
C ASP A 104 13.90 12.82 1.52
N GLU A 105 14.17 11.53 1.28
CA GLU A 105 14.37 11.01 -0.07
C GLU A 105 13.14 11.23 -0.95
N ARG A 106 13.40 11.64 -2.18
CA ARG A 106 12.43 11.80 -3.24
C ARG A 106 12.36 10.51 -4.04
N ILE A 107 11.19 9.90 -4.01
CA ILE A 107 10.97 8.57 -4.58
C ILE A 107 10.26 8.67 -5.93
N GLY A 108 10.87 8.12 -6.96
CA GLY A 108 10.19 7.82 -8.23
C GLY A 108 9.60 6.41 -8.18
N TYR A 109 8.31 6.28 -8.45
CA TYR A 109 7.63 4.97 -8.43
C TYR A 109 7.09 4.62 -9.81
N ILE A 110 7.53 3.50 -10.35
CA ILE A 110 7.06 2.94 -11.62
C ILE A 110 6.03 1.87 -11.30
N MET A 111 4.75 2.16 -11.55
CA MET A 111 3.66 1.23 -11.30
C MET A 111 3.80 -0.04 -12.16
N GLY A 112 3.55 -1.19 -11.55
CA GLY A 112 3.49 -2.47 -12.23
C GLY A 112 2.05 -2.97 -12.43
N ALA A 113 1.75 -4.15 -11.92
CA ALA A 113 0.41 -4.77 -12.02
C ALA A 113 -0.66 -4.09 -11.14
N GLY A 114 -0.26 -3.10 -10.36
CA GLY A 114 -1.10 -2.37 -9.42
C GLY A 114 -0.84 -2.80 -7.97
N ASP A 115 -0.54 -1.82 -7.12
CA ASP A 115 -0.32 -2.00 -5.68
C ASP A 115 -0.54 -0.68 -4.95
N GLU A 116 -0.62 -0.72 -3.62
CA GLU A 116 -0.84 0.44 -2.75
C GLU A 116 0.46 0.96 -2.10
N VAL A 117 1.63 0.44 -2.50
CA VAL A 117 2.92 0.85 -1.94
C VAL A 117 3.18 2.36 -2.07
N PRO A 118 2.89 3.02 -3.21
CA PRO A 118 3.07 4.47 -3.31
C PRO A 118 2.27 5.25 -2.28
N LYS A 119 1.01 4.85 -2.04
CA LYS A 119 0.16 5.49 -1.03
C LYS A 119 0.69 5.27 0.38
N SER A 120 1.17 4.06 0.67
CA SER A 120 1.78 3.74 1.96
C SER A 120 3.04 4.58 2.21
N LEU A 121 3.90 4.74 1.20
CA LEU A 121 5.08 5.61 1.28
C LEU A 121 4.71 7.08 1.53
N MET A 122 3.67 7.59 0.85
CA MET A 122 3.16 8.94 1.09
C MET A 122 2.61 9.10 2.52
N GLN A 123 1.90 8.09 3.03
CA GLN A 123 1.41 8.08 4.42
C GLN A 123 2.56 8.06 5.44
N MET A 124 3.69 7.48 5.09
CA MET A 124 4.92 7.51 5.90
C MET A 124 5.67 8.84 5.83
N GLY A 125 5.23 9.78 4.98
CA GLY A 125 5.82 11.11 4.84
C GLY A 125 6.77 11.29 3.66
N TYR A 126 7.03 10.26 2.85
CA TYR A 126 7.90 10.38 1.68
C TYR A 126 7.24 11.18 0.53
N LYS A 127 8.08 11.90 -0.22
CA LYS A 127 7.69 12.55 -1.48
C LYS A 127 7.76 11.53 -2.62
N VAL A 128 6.60 11.05 -3.06
CA VAL A 128 6.51 10.03 -4.11
C VAL A 128 5.97 10.63 -5.41
N THR A 129 6.72 10.44 -6.50
CA THR A 129 6.31 10.80 -7.86
C THR A 129 6.02 9.53 -8.65
N LEU A 130 4.79 9.38 -9.14
CA LEU A 130 4.46 8.28 -10.06
C LEU A 130 5.09 8.56 -11.43
N LEU A 131 5.99 7.69 -11.86
CA LEU A 131 6.69 7.80 -13.13
C LEU A 131 5.93 7.01 -14.20
N LYS A 132 5.54 7.69 -15.27
CA LYS A 132 5.08 7.05 -16.50
C LYS A 132 6.29 6.65 -17.36
N PRO A 133 6.13 5.78 -18.38
CA PRO A 133 7.21 5.40 -19.28
C PRO A 133 7.96 6.58 -19.93
N GLU A 134 7.25 7.64 -20.28
CA GLU A 134 7.79 8.88 -20.86
C GLU A 134 8.59 9.73 -19.87
N ASP A 135 8.40 9.50 -18.57
CA ASP A 135 9.13 10.21 -17.52
C ASP A 135 10.47 9.58 -17.20
N ILE A 136 10.74 8.36 -17.71
CA ILE A 136 12.01 7.66 -17.50
C ILE A 136 13.03 8.18 -18.51
N ILE A 137 13.52 9.38 -18.23
CA ILE A 137 14.59 10.08 -18.94
C ILE A 137 15.55 10.69 -17.92
N ALA A 138 16.84 10.79 -18.26
CA ALA A 138 17.88 11.22 -17.31
C ALA A 138 17.54 12.54 -16.61
N GLU A 139 17.06 13.53 -17.37
CA GLU A 139 16.75 14.87 -16.87
C GLU A 139 15.68 14.85 -15.76
N LYS A 140 14.64 14.02 -15.90
CA LYS A 140 13.56 13.92 -14.90
C LYS A 140 13.99 13.11 -13.68
N LEU A 141 14.90 12.15 -13.85
CA LEU A 141 15.37 11.32 -12.76
C LEU A 141 16.43 12.01 -11.89
N THR A 142 17.08 13.08 -12.38
CA THR A 142 18.15 13.80 -11.68
C THR A 142 17.74 14.21 -10.25
N ASN A 143 16.48 14.64 -10.08
CA ASN A 143 15.96 15.13 -8.81
C ASN A 143 15.42 14.02 -7.89
N LEU A 144 15.55 12.76 -8.25
CA LEU A 144 15.13 11.62 -7.44
C LEU A 144 16.34 11.01 -6.73
N ASP A 145 16.09 10.44 -5.57
CA ASP A 145 17.09 9.77 -4.75
C ASP A 145 16.92 8.24 -4.81
N VAL A 146 15.65 7.81 -4.98
CA VAL A 146 15.27 6.39 -5.06
C VAL A 146 14.30 6.18 -6.21
N ILE A 147 14.47 5.10 -6.96
CA ILE A 147 13.48 4.59 -7.91
C ILE A 147 12.97 3.24 -7.41
N ILE A 148 11.64 3.08 -7.37
CA ILE A 148 11.00 1.81 -7.02
C ILE A 148 10.21 1.32 -8.24
N THR A 149 10.48 0.09 -8.67
CA THR A 149 9.61 -0.59 -9.64
C THR A 149 8.60 -1.42 -8.86
N GLY A 150 7.32 -1.17 -9.11
CA GLY A 150 6.19 -1.81 -8.45
C GLY A 150 6.10 -3.32 -8.74
N VAL A 151 5.17 -3.96 -8.06
CA VAL A 151 4.94 -5.41 -8.19
C VAL A 151 4.71 -5.78 -9.65
N ARG A 152 5.51 -6.71 -10.17
CA ARG A 152 5.47 -7.21 -11.55
C ARG A 152 5.67 -6.13 -12.63
N ALA A 153 6.35 -5.01 -12.33
CA ALA A 153 6.61 -3.97 -13.31
C ALA A 153 7.35 -4.52 -14.54
N TYR A 154 8.38 -5.36 -14.33
CA TYR A 154 9.09 -6.02 -15.42
C TYR A 154 8.32 -7.15 -16.14
N ASN A 155 7.12 -7.47 -15.69
CA ASN A 155 6.22 -8.37 -16.41
C ASN A 155 5.15 -7.62 -17.21
N THR A 156 4.83 -6.37 -16.85
CA THR A 156 3.65 -5.65 -17.38
C THR A 156 3.98 -4.36 -18.11
N VAL A 157 5.13 -3.72 -17.81
CA VAL A 157 5.51 -2.42 -18.40
C VAL A 157 6.54 -2.62 -19.51
N GLN A 158 6.07 -2.79 -20.75
CA GLN A 158 6.91 -3.06 -21.94
C GLN A 158 8.02 -2.02 -22.15
N ALA A 159 7.74 -0.76 -21.83
CA ALA A 159 8.72 0.32 -21.98
C ALA A 159 10.00 0.12 -21.17
N LEU A 160 9.96 -0.64 -20.06
CA LEU A 160 11.16 -0.91 -19.25
C LEU A 160 12.24 -1.65 -20.03
N ALA A 161 11.91 -2.43 -21.06
CA ALA A 161 12.89 -3.09 -21.91
C ALA A 161 13.90 -2.11 -22.53
N ASN A 162 13.43 -0.92 -22.92
CA ASN A 162 14.23 0.11 -23.59
C ASN A 162 14.73 1.22 -22.62
N LYS A 163 14.41 1.13 -21.34
CA LYS A 163 14.77 2.15 -20.34
C LYS A 163 15.84 1.67 -19.34
N GLN A 164 16.29 0.42 -19.48
CA GLN A 164 17.24 -0.18 -18.53
C GLN A 164 18.56 0.57 -18.39
N SER A 165 19.13 1.06 -19.50
CA SER A 165 20.38 1.83 -19.45
C SER A 165 20.24 3.06 -18.57
N ILE A 166 19.13 3.81 -18.72
CA ILE A 166 18.85 5.02 -17.94
C ILE A 166 18.72 4.68 -16.46
N LEU A 167 17.99 3.59 -16.13
CA LEU A 167 17.81 3.15 -14.75
C LEU A 167 19.12 2.65 -14.12
N PHE A 168 19.96 1.99 -14.90
CA PHE A 168 21.27 1.52 -14.42
C PHE A 168 22.27 2.66 -14.28
N ASP A 169 22.22 3.66 -15.14
CA ASP A 169 23.05 4.87 -15.01
C ASP A 169 22.66 5.64 -13.75
N PHE A 170 21.35 5.74 -13.43
CA PHE A 170 20.88 6.29 -12.16
C PHE A 170 21.50 5.57 -10.95
N VAL A 171 21.61 4.23 -10.98
CA VAL A 171 22.26 3.46 -9.91
C VAL A 171 23.78 3.71 -9.88
N LYS A 172 24.44 3.78 -11.04
CA LYS A 172 25.88 4.09 -11.14
C LYS A 172 26.23 5.46 -10.56
N GLU A 173 25.31 6.41 -10.61
CA GLU A 173 25.46 7.73 -9.97
C GLU A 173 25.38 7.67 -8.43
N GLY A 174 25.30 6.48 -7.84
CA GLY A 174 25.23 6.28 -6.38
C GLY A 174 23.84 6.32 -5.79
N LYS A 175 22.80 6.43 -6.61
CA LYS A 175 21.40 6.43 -6.20
C LYS A 175 20.87 5.01 -6.01
N THR A 176 19.66 4.87 -5.45
CA THR A 176 19.10 3.57 -5.09
C THR A 176 17.97 3.16 -6.02
N MET A 177 17.98 1.93 -6.50
CA MET A 177 16.88 1.30 -7.19
C MET A 177 16.40 0.09 -6.42
N LEU A 178 15.09 0.05 -6.12
CA LEU A 178 14.43 -1.06 -5.46
C LEU A 178 13.49 -1.74 -6.46
N VAL A 179 13.74 -3.03 -6.71
CA VAL A 179 12.92 -3.84 -7.61
C VAL A 179 12.04 -4.76 -6.79
N GLN A 180 10.72 -4.57 -6.87
CA GLN A 180 9.76 -5.45 -6.19
C GLN A 180 9.60 -6.77 -6.96
N TYR A 181 8.78 -7.66 -6.39
CA TYR A 181 8.51 -8.98 -6.93
C TYR A 181 8.16 -8.98 -8.42
N ASN A 182 8.81 -9.87 -9.16
CA ASN A 182 8.51 -10.21 -10.54
C ASN A 182 8.46 -11.73 -10.69
N THR A 183 7.72 -12.22 -11.69
CA THR A 183 7.72 -13.65 -12.04
C THR A 183 8.82 -13.96 -13.05
N ALA A 184 9.35 -15.18 -13.03
CA ALA A 184 10.38 -15.64 -13.98
C ALA A 184 9.86 -15.72 -15.42
N THR A 185 8.56 -15.85 -15.59
CA THR A 185 7.89 -15.92 -16.90
C THR A 185 7.48 -14.53 -17.37
N THR A 186 7.50 -14.31 -18.70
CA THR A 186 7.00 -13.06 -19.33
C THR A 186 7.75 -11.78 -18.93
N LEU A 187 9.02 -11.87 -18.56
CA LEU A 187 9.85 -10.67 -18.35
C LEU A 187 10.02 -9.91 -19.66
N VAL A 188 9.81 -8.59 -19.61
CA VAL A 188 10.01 -7.69 -20.79
C VAL A 188 11.50 -7.54 -21.13
N THR A 189 12.38 -7.80 -20.17
CA THR A 189 13.84 -7.88 -20.34
C THR A 189 14.43 -8.85 -19.31
N PRO A 190 15.47 -9.63 -19.65
CA PRO A 190 16.17 -10.47 -18.68
C PRO A 190 17.06 -9.65 -17.73
N ASN A 191 17.42 -8.41 -18.11
CA ASN A 191 18.34 -7.55 -17.39
C ASN A 191 17.57 -6.65 -16.42
N ILE A 192 17.20 -7.18 -15.24
CA ILE A 192 16.47 -6.47 -14.20
C ILE A 192 17.36 -5.92 -13.08
N ALA A 193 18.67 -6.15 -13.16
CA ALA A 193 19.69 -5.69 -12.21
C ALA A 193 20.96 -5.31 -12.97
N PRO A 194 21.83 -4.44 -12.42
CA PRO A 194 23.10 -4.06 -13.03
C PRO A 194 24.17 -5.17 -12.99
N TYR A 195 23.84 -6.33 -12.49
CA TYR A 195 24.66 -7.54 -12.43
C TYR A 195 23.82 -8.76 -12.88
N PRO A 196 24.47 -9.86 -13.27
CA PRO A 196 23.75 -11.06 -13.68
C PRO A 196 22.81 -11.56 -12.57
N LEU A 197 21.52 -11.54 -12.83
CA LEU A 197 20.49 -12.01 -11.93
C LEU A 197 19.46 -12.83 -12.70
N LYS A 198 19.17 -14.04 -12.23
CA LYS A 198 18.15 -14.90 -12.79
C LYS A 198 17.08 -15.17 -11.74
N ILE A 199 15.83 -14.85 -12.05
CA ILE A 199 14.69 -15.22 -11.22
C ILE A 199 14.40 -16.69 -11.44
N SER A 200 14.32 -17.48 -10.34
CA SER A 200 13.91 -18.89 -10.39
C SER A 200 12.39 -19.04 -10.31
N GLY A 201 11.89 -20.23 -10.61
CA GLY A 201 10.50 -20.60 -10.40
C GLY A 201 10.20 -21.10 -8.99
N ASP A 202 11.21 -21.13 -8.11
CA ASP A 202 11.07 -21.66 -6.75
C ASP A 202 10.13 -20.81 -5.92
N ARG A 203 9.38 -21.47 -5.05
CA ARG A 203 8.37 -20.83 -4.20
C ARG A 203 8.43 -21.35 -2.79
N VAL A 204 8.22 -20.48 -1.83
CA VAL A 204 7.91 -20.85 -0.46
C VAL A 204 6.40 -20.83 -0.32
N THR A 205 5.78 -22.01 -0.15
CA THR A 205 4.33 -22.17 -0.06
C THR A 205 3.84 -22.36 1.38
N GLU A 206 4.76 -22.60 2.30
CA GLU A 206 4.46 -22.72 3.72
C GLU A 206 4.33 -21.34 4.34
N GLU A 207 3.13 -21.01 4.87
CA GLU A 207 2.83 -19.69 5.43
C GLU A 207 3.69 -19.35 6.65
N ASN A 208 4.02 -20.39 7.46
CA ASN A 208 4.84 -20.25 8.67
C ASN A 208 6.34 -20.43 8.42
N ALA A 209 6.78 -20.49 7.15
CA ALA A 209 8.20 -20.63 6.84
C ALA A 209 9.03 -19.51 7.51
N GLU A 210 10.12 -19.90 8.15
CA GLU A 210 11.03 -18.99 8.83
C GLU A 210 11.72 -18.06 7.84
N VAL A 211 11.80 -16.76 8.18
CA VAL A 211 12.60 -15.78 7.44
C VAL A 211 14.03 -15.78 8.00
N ARG A 212 15.00 -16.15 7.16
CA ARG A 212 16.43 -16.13 7.52
C ARG A 212 17.10 -14.88 6.93
N PHE A 213 17.75 -14.10 7.77
CA PHE A 213 18.58 -12.97 7.34
C PHE A 213 19.97 -13.48 6.96
N LEU A 214 20.31 -13.42 5.68
CA LEU A 214 21.63 -13.88 5.18
C LEU A 214 22.75 -12.91 5.57
N ALA A 215 22.44 -11.63 5.75
CA ALA A 215 23.38 -10.59 6.16
C ALA A 215 22.75 -9.74 7.29
N PRO A 216 22.64 -10.26 8.53
CA PRO A 216 21.92 -9.60 9.62
C PRO A 216 22.50 -8.23 10.01
N ASN A 217 23.79 -8.00 9.77
CA ASN A 217 24.46 -6.74 10.08
C ASN A 217 24.43 -5.72 8.93
N HIS A 218 23.79 -6.05 7.80
CA HIS A 218 23.72 -5.13 6.66
C HIS A 218 22.87 -3.88 7.02
N ALA A 219 23.31 -2.70 6.55
CA ALA A 219 22.66 -1.42 6.84
C ALA A 219 21.15 -1.43 6.50
N VAL A 220 20.75 -2.05 5.41
CA VAL A 220 19.34 -2.20 4.98
C VAL A 220 18.44 -2.80 6.06
N LEU A 221 18.96 -3.67 6.92
CA LEU A 221 18.19 -4.31 8.00
C LEU A 221 18.26 -3.54 9.33
N ASN A 222 19.12 -2.53 9.43
CA ASN A 222 19.40 -1.87 10.71
C ASN A 222 19.27 -0.35 10.68
N THR A 223 19.14 0.28 9.50
CA THR A 223 19.11 1.74 9.35
C THR A 223 18.13 2.16 8.26
N PRO A 224 17.30 3.20 8.51
CA PRO A 224 17.13 3.96 9.76
C PRO A 224 16.31 3.20 10.82
N ASN A 225 15.55 2.19 10.42
CA ASN A 225 14.72 1.35 11.29
C ASN A 225 15.28 -0.07 11.29
N LYS A 226 15.17 -0.74 12.42
CA LYS A 226 15.61 -2.14 12.54
C LYS A 226 14.50 -3.08 12.05
N ILE A 227 14.83 -3.88 11.04
CA ILE A 227 13.95 -4.94 10.54
C ILE A 227 14.26 -6.23 11.29
N THR A 228 13.23 -6.87 11.82
CA THR A 228 13.33 -8.09 12.64
C THR A 228 12.44 -9.20 12.06
N ALA A 229 12.58 -10.42 12.57
CA ALA A 229 11.70 -11.53 12.19
C ALA A 229 10.21 -11.25 12.49
N LYS A 230 9.91 -10.39 13.49
CA LYS A 230 8.53 -9.98 13.83
C LYS A 230 7.83 -9.23 12.69
N ASP A 231 8.59 -8.47 11.89
CA ASP A 231 8.04 -7.70 10.76
C ASP A 231 7.52 -8.61 9.64
N PHE A 232 7.85 -9.90 9.68
CA PHE A 232 7.40 -10.91 8.72
C PHE A 232 6.36 -11.88 9.30
N SER A 233 5.97 -11.78 10.56
CA SER A 233 5.11 -12.74 11.24
C SER A 233 3.65 -12.76 10.74
N LEU A 234 3.20 -11.69 10.08
CA LEU A 234 1.83 -11.55 9.55
C LEU A 234 1.76 -11.58 8.01
N LEU A 235 2.87 -11.86 7.34
CA LEU A 235 2.89 -11.93 5.88
C LEU A 235 2.39 -13.29 5.40
N LEU A 236 1.16 -13.33 4.90
CA LEU A 236 0.56 -14.51 4.27
C LEU A 236 1.27 -14.93 2.96
N LYS A 237 1.97 -13.98 2.32
CA LYS A 237 2.84 -14.24 1.16
C LYS A 237 4.13 -13.45 1.32
N LYS A 238 5.23 -14.17 1.46
CA LYS A 238 6.56 -13.57 1.53
C LYS A 238 7.07 -13.37 0.10
N SER A 239 6.97 -12.15 -0.41
CA SER A 239 7.54 -11.76 -1.70
C SER A 239 8.98 -11.29 -1.51
N MET A 240 9.88 -11.74 -2.39
CA MET A 240 11.26 -11.29 -2.36
C MET A 240 11.37 -9.90 -2.97
N VAL A 241 12.07 -9.00 -2.27
CA VAL A 241 12.44 -7.67 -2.75
C VAL A 241 13.93 -7.69 -3.08
N ILE A 242 14.28 -7.25 -4.29
CA ILE A 242 15.68 -7.14 -4.72
C ILE A 242 16.08 -5.69 -4.62
N LEU A 243 17.09 -5.40 -3.80
CA LEU A 243 17.67 -4.08 -3.66
C LEU A 243 18.94 -3.99 -4.52
N CYS A 244 18.95 -3.07 -5.47
CA CYS A 244 20.13 -2.74 -6.24
C CYS A 244 20.68 -1.40 -5.77
N LYS A 245 21.89 -1.41 -5.22
CA LYS A 245 22.67 -0.23 -4.85
C LYS A 245 24.04 -0.35 -5.48
N SER A 246 24.63 0.76 -5.94
CA SER A 246 26.05 0.76 -6.34
C SER A 246 26.93 0.37 -5.15
N LEU A 247 27.89 -0.50 -5.40
CA LEU A 247 28.96 -0.84 -4.46
C LEU A 247 29.95 0.31 -4.35
#